data_bdf95f152d88d833d9e66c7ea41991ab
#
_entry.id   bdf95f152d88d833d9e66c7ea41991ab
#
_cell.length_a   1.000
_cell.length_b   1.000
_cell.length_c   1.000
_cell.angle_alpha   90.00
_cell.angle_beta   90.00
_cell.angle_gamma   90.00
#
_symmetry.space_group_name_H-M   'P 1'
#
loop_
_entity.id
_entity.type
_entity.pdbx_description
1 polymer ?
#
loop_
_entity_poly.entity_id
_entity_poly.type
_entity_poly.pdbx_seq_one_letter_code
_entity_poly.pdbx_strand_id
1 'polypeptide(L)'
;LAFHASTFVAQIKTKESMKTYILPLYPITDRPFDLAKTSEKMDLSEVFAEHKGSYLNEFTLFVAHFNSIPNFIHEVGIDCKKANNWFVENYKSEIKDFYYDKRYFHRNKKNADIDDIFYFLYDDLIVCFDTNCSAVKFLYRKTELSKIEEIIDAIHKFKKRKQKEKPEISLLVNSTSGIETKSLQINKPKLSIDDNYNEDFKEIHRTIVKRLSRKNDKGLVLLHGKPGTGKTSYIRYLISLIKKDVIFLPPNMASDITNPRLISILIENPNSIFVIEDAENIIVDREKDGSSPVSALLNISDGLIADCLNIQIICSFNTDISKIDSALMRKGRLIATYEFKELEIEKAQQLSNNLGFNTIINKPMTLASIYNQDEKDFYQSRKSNPIGFQVINNNKVVEN
;
A
#
# COMPACT_ATOMS: atom_id res chain seq x y z
N LEU A 1 -37.71 -37.31 19.18
CA LEU A 1 -37.99 -35.97 18.57
C LEU A 1 -36.72 -35.53 17.86
N ALA A 2 -36.70 -35.78 16.55
CA ALA A 2 -35.57 -35.40 15.68
C ALA A 2 -35.72 -33.91 15.28
N PHE A 3 -34.80 -33.07 15.71
CA PHE A 3 -34.70 -31.70 15.23
C PHE A 3 -33.98 -31.72 13.87
N HIS A 4 -34.67 -31.30 12.81
CA HIS A 4 -34.07 -30.99 11.53
C HIS A 4 -33.38 -29.61 11.64
N ALA A 5 -32.08 -29.61 11.68
CA ALA A 5 -31.31 -28.39 11.51
C ALA A 5 -31.27 -28.03 10.00
N SER A 6 -31.98 -26.97 9.62
CA SER A 6 -31.86 -26.40 8.26
C SER A 6 -30.61 -25.56 8.17
N THR A 7 -29.67 -25.98 7.32
CA THR A 7 -28.41 -25.27 7.04
C THR A 7 -28.68 -24.26 5.94
N PHE A 8 -28.52 -22.99 6.26
CA PHE A 8 -28.53 -21.92 5.24
C PHE A 8 -27.13 -21.79 4.64
N VAL A 9 -26.98 -21.96 3.33
CA VAL A 9 -25.73 -21.80 2.62
C VAL A 9 -25.77 -20.45 1.93
N ALA A 10 -24.99 -19.48 2.45
CA ALA A 10 -24.77 -18.23 1.76
C ALA A 10 -23.59 -18.37 0.79
N GLN A 11 -23.83 -18.24 -0.51
CA GLN A 11 -22.78 -18.20 -1.52
C GLN A 11 -22.36 -16.76 -1.78
N ILE A 12 -21.17 -16.40 -1.33
CA ILE A 12 -20.55 -15.13 -1.69
C ILE A 12 -19.62 -15.36 -2.89
N LYS A 13 -20.01 -14.85 -4.05
CA LYS A 13 -19.19 -14.86 -5.27
C LYS A 13 -18.09 -13.80 -5.16
N THR A 14 -16.90 -14.18 -4.76
CA THR A 14 -15.70 -13.42 -5.07
C THR A 14 -15.02 -14.03 -6.29
N LYS A 15 -14.39 -13.20 -7.13
CA LYS A 15 -13.82 -13.57 -8.44
C LYS A 15 -12.70 -14.64 -8.42
N GLU A 16 -12.31 -15.15 -7.25
CA GLU A 16 -11.22 -16.13 -7.11
C GLU A 16 -11.48 -17.18 -6.03
N SER A 17 -12.36 -18.08 -6.23
CA SER A 17 -12.73 -19.23 -5.41
C SER A 17 -14.03 -19.06 -4.62
N MET A 18 -14.98 -19.97 -4.90
CA MET A 18 -16.10 -20.18 -4.01
C MET A 18 -15.59 -20.75 -2.69
N LYS A 19 -15.48 -19.92 -1.67
CA LYS A 19 -15.38 -20.42 -0.30
C LYS A 19 -16.79 -20.46 0.25
N THR A 20 -17.30 -21.66 0.45
CA THR A 20 -18.54 -21.88 1.17
C THR A 20 -18.25 -21.67 2.66
N TYR A 21 -18.69 -20.58 3.22
CA TYR A 21 -18.67 -20.39 4.66
C TYR A 21 -19.97 -20.97 5.23
N ILE A 22 -19.85 -22.06 5.97
CA ILE A 22 -20.94 -22.57 6.81
C ILE A 22 -20.92 -21.69 8.06
N LEU A 23 -21.78 -20.68 8.10
CA LEU A 23 -22.07 -19.99 9.35
C LEU A 23 -22.79 -20.98 10.26
N PRO A 24 -22.30 -21.24 11.49
CA PRO A 24 -23.07 -21.99 12.44
C PRO A 24 -24.37 -21.23 12.69
N LEU A 25 -25.49 -21.79 12.25
CA LEU A 25 -26.82 -21.35 12.70
C LEU A 25 -26.88 -21.69 14.19
N TYR A 26 -26.54 -20.73 15.03
CA TYR A 26 -27.04 -20.78 16.39
C TYR A 26 -28.57 -20.81 16.26
N PRO A 27 -29.22 -21.78 16.89
CA PRO A 27 -30.66 -21.74 16.91
C PRO A 27 -31.04 -20.36 17.45
N ILE A 28 -31.76 -19.60 16.63
CA ILE A 28 -32.46 -18.43 17.10
C ILE A 28 -33.56 -19.03 18.02
N THR A 29 -33.16 -19.30 19.26
CA THR A 29 -34.16 -19.55 20.28
C THR A 29 -34.93 -18.23 20.35
N ASP A 30 -36.24 -18.30 20.16
CA ASP A 30 -37.21 -17.24 20.38
C ASP A 30 -37.26 -16.81 21.88
N ARG A 31 -36.10 -16.65 22.46
CA ARG A 31 -35.98 -15.84 23.67
C ARG A 31 -35.65 -14.43 23.14
N PRO A 32 -36.63 -13.50 23.23
CA PRO A 32 -36.25 -12.10 23.14
C PRO A 32 -35.14 -11.93 24.15
N PHE A 33 -34.04 -11.37 23.70
CA PHE A 33 -33.05 -10.82 24.60
C PHE A 33 -33.79 -9.70 25.33
N ASP A 34 -34.46 -10.10 26.43
CA ASP A 34 -35.00 -9.16 27.40
C ASP A 34 -33.78 -8.51 28.08
N LEU A 35 -33.19 -7.58 27.36
CA LEU A 35 -32.52 -6.48 28.03
C LEU A 35 -33.61 -5.93 28.93
N ALA A 36 -33.46 -6.17 30.23
CA ALA A 36 -34.35 -5.65 31.23
C ALA A 36 -34.71 -4.23 30.80
N LYS A 37 -36.02 -3.97 30.65
CA LYS A 37 -36.53 -2.64 30.37
C LYS A 37 -36.07 -1.72 31.51
N THR A 38 -34.85 -1.23 31.42
CA THR A 38 -34.48 -0.07 32.17
C THR A 38 -35.31 1.05 31.60
N SER A 39 -36.22 1.56 32.38
CA SER A 39 -37.16 2.65 32.05
C SER A 39 -36.42 3.98 31.78
N GLU A 40 -35.11 3.99 31.83
CA GLU A 40 -34.24 5.13 31.54
C GLU A 40 -33.94 5.16 30.05
N LYS A 41 -34.50 6.16 29.38
CA LYS A 41 -34.08 6.51 28.03
C LYS A 41 -32.59 6.83 28.06
N MET A 42 -31.82 6.23 27.14
CA MET A 42 -30.42 6.56 26.93
C MET A 42 -30.24 8.08 26.80
N ASP A 43 -29.26 8.66 27.48
CA ASP A 43 -28.97 10.08 27.36
C ASP A 43 -28.46 10.36 25.94
N LEU A 44 -29.08 11.34 25.27
CA LEU A 44 -28.68 11.73 23.92
C LEU A 44 -27.22 12.23 23.85
N SER A 45 -26.64 12.62 24.98
CA SER A 45 -25.22 12.99 25.04
C SER A 45 -24.29 11.80 24.75
N GLU A 46 -24.71 10.56 25.02
CA GLU A 46 -23.95 9.35 24.73
C GLU A 46 -23.92 8.96 23.26
N VAL A 47 -24.75 9.61 22.41
CA VAL A 47 -24.75 9.38 20.95
C VAL A 47 -23.44 9.83 20.31
N PHE A 48 -22.70 10.73 20.96
CA PHE A 48 -21.42 11.22 20.46
C PHE A 48 -20.25 10.45 21.07
N ALA A 49 -19.35 9.94 20.24
CA ALA A 49 -18.16 9.26 20.72
C ALA A 49 -17.19 10.23 21.42
N GLU A 50 -16.78 9.92 22.65
CA GLU A 50 -15.93 10.78 23.49
C GLU A 50 -14.49 10.96 22.95
N HIS A 51 -14.01 10.10 22.06
CA HIS A 51 -12.62 10.09 21.61
C HIS A 51 -12.49 10.52 20.15
N LYS A 52 -11.94 11.69 19.91
CA LYS A 52 -11.61 12.34 18.61
C LYS A 52 -12.70 13.25 18.01
N GLY A 53 -13.21 14.16 18.80
CA GLY A 53 -13.99 15.31 18.30
C GLY A 53 -15.27 14.90 17.58
N SER A 54 -16.37 14.97 18.26
CA SER A 54 -17.74 15.11 17.73
C SER A 54 -18.10 14.26 16.50
N TYR A 55 -17.82 12.96 16.51
CA TYR A 55 -18.39 12.04 15.53
C TYR A 55 -19.66 11.42 16.09
N LEU A 56 -20.73 11.48 15.29
CA LEU A 56 -21.94 10.76 15.59
C LEU A 56 -21.69 9.25 15.46
N ASN A 57 -22.03 8.50 16.51
CA ASN A 57 -21.99 7.03 16.46
C ASN A 57 -23.32 6.52 15.93
N GLU A 58 -23.35 5.95 14.75
CA GLU A 58 -24.57 5.46 14.09
C GLU A 58 -25.31 4.39 14.87
N PHE A 59 -24.59 3.51 15.56
CA PHE A 59 -25.21 2.46 16.40
C PHE A 59 -25.88 3.06 17.63
N THR A 60 -25.20 4.00 18.29
CA THR A 60 -25.76 4.71 19.44
C THR A 60 -26.97 5.54 19.04
N LEU A 61 -26.91 6.20 17.86
CA LEU A 61 -28.07 6.92 17.30
C LEU A 61 -29.27 6.00 17.10
N PHE A 62 -29.05 4.80 16.55
CA PHE A 62 -30.12 3.82 16.33
C PHE A 62 -30.72 3.37 17.67
N VAL A 63 -29.87 3.01 18.65
CA VAL A 63 -30.31 2.56 19.98
C VAL A 63 -31.07 3.69 20.68
N ALA A 64 -30.58 4.92 20.66
CA ALA A 64 -31.24 6.07 21.29
C ALA A 64 -32.60 6.36 20.67
N HIS A 65 -32.76 6.18 19.35
CA HIS A 65 -33.99 6.49 18.64
C HIS A 65 -35.03 5.34 18.73
N PHE A 66 -34.60 4.07 18.54
CA PHE A 66 -35.49 2.92 18.43
C PHE A 66 -35.49 2.00 19.67
N ASN A 67 -34.65 2.27 20.67
CA ASN A 67 -34.45 1.47 21.86
C ASN A 67 -34.27 -0.03 21.55
N SER A 68 -33.47 -0.34 20.53
CA SER A 68 -33.17 -1.71 20.10
C SER A 68 -31.81 -1.78 19.43
N ILE A 69 -31.19 -2.98 19.43
CA ILE A 69 -29.88 -3.20 18.79
C ILE A 69 -30.13 -3.48 17.31
N PRO A 70 -29.47 -2.72 16.38
CA PRO A 70 -29.67 -2.91 14.95
C PRO A 70 -28.92 -4.10 14.37
N ASN A 71 -29.45 -4.66 13.28
CA ASN A 71 -28.66 -5.35 12.27
C ASN A 71 -27.97 -4.27 11.41
N PHE A 72 -26.85 -4.63 10.77
CA PHE A 72 -26.03 -3.68 10.02
C PHE A 72 -25.64 -4.24 8.65
N ILE A 73 -25.88 -3.46 7.60
CA ILE A 73 -25.41 -3.72 6.24
C ILE A 73 -24.55 -2.53 5.79
N HIS A 74 -23.42 -2.82 5.14
CA HIS A 74 -22.47 -1.81 4.72
C HIS A 74 -22.09 -1.99 3.24
N GLU A 75 -22.54 -1.07 2.37
CA GLU A 75 -22.23 -1.05 0.95
C GLU A 75 -21.17 0.01 0.66
N VAL A 76 -20.03 -0.42 0.12
CA VAL A 76 -18.86 0.44 -0.14
C VAL A 76 -18.68 0.75 -1.63
N GLY A 77 -17.92 1.82 -1.91
CA GLY A 77 -17.61 2.22 -3.28
C GLY A 77 -18.78 2.87 -4.00
N ILE A 78 -19.69 3.49 -3.27
CA ILE A 78 -20.86 4.19 -3.80
C ILE A 78 -20.53 5.70 -4.00
N ASP A 79 -20.95 6.28 -5.11
CA ASP A 79 -21.01 7.75 -5.27
C ASP A 79 -22.16 8.28 -4.41
N CYS A 80 -21.89 8.54 -3.13
CA CYS A 80 -22.90 8.92 -2.15
C CYS A 80 -23.66 10.20 -2.53
N LYS A 81 -23.05 11.15 -3.27
CA LYS A 81 -23.73 12.36 -3.70
C LYS A 81 -24.85 12.06 -4.71
N LYS A 82 -24.56 11.22 -5.70
CA LYS A 82 -25.56 10.81 -6.70
C LYS A 82 -26.59 9.86 -6.12
N ALA A 83 -26.15 8.90 -5.32
CA ALA A 83 -27.02 7.95 -4.67
C ALA A 83 -28.00 8.62 -3.69
N ASN A 84 -27.53 9.61 -2.93
CA ASN A 84 -28.35 10.41 -2.02
C ASN A 84 -29.42 11.22 -2.77
N ASN A 85 -29.06 11.91 -3.86
CA ASN A 85 -30.03 12.66 -4.64
C ASN A 85 -31.14 11.75 -5.19
N TRP A 86 -30.73 10.62 -5.78
CA TRP A 86 -31.69 9.62 -6.25
C TRP A 86 -32.56 9.06 -5.10
N PHE A 87 -31.96 8.77 -3.95
CA PHE A 87 -32.67 8.24 -2.79
C PHE A 87 -33.73 9.19 -2.28
N VAL A 88 -33.39 10.46 -2.12
CA VAL A 88 -34.35 11.49 -1.68
C VAL A 88 -35.50 11.67 -2.67
N GLU A 89 -35.22 11.62 -3.98
CA GLU A 89 -36.25 11.73 -5.01
C GLU A 89 -37.24 10.55 -4.98
N ASN A 90 -36.77 9.32 -4.75
CA ASN A 90 -37.59 8.11 -4.83
C ASN A 90 -38.23 7.70 -3.51
N TYR A 91 -37.64 8.07 -2.36
CA TYR A 91 -38.12 7.68 -1.03
C TYR A 91 -38.63 8.86 -0.19
N LYS A 92 -38.89 10.02 -0.83
CA LYS A 92 -39.31 11.25 -0.15
C LYS A 92 -40.55 11.04 0.75
N SER A 93 -41.51 10.24 0.31
CA SER A 93 -42.76 9.94 1.07
C SER A 93 -42.55 9.00 2.27
N GLU A 94 -41.45 8.27 2.25
CA GLU A 94 -41.15 7.23 3.24
C GLU A 94 -40.16 7.72 4.29
N ILE A 95 -39.42 8.80 3.97
CA ILE A 95 -38.53 9.46 4.92
C ILE A 95 -39.34 10.17 5.98
N LYS A 96 -39.24 9.71 7.22
CA LYS A 96 -39.93 10.30 8.40
C LYS A 96 -39.16 11.46 8.99
N ASP A 97 -37.81 11.34 9.00
CA ASP A 97 -36.91 12.34 9.56
C ASP A 97 -35.52 12.19 8.94
N PHE A 98 -34.69 13.20 9.08
CA PHE A 98 -33.30 13.17 8.63
C PHE A 98 -32.39 13.98 9.53
N TYR A 99 -31.13 13.57 9.58
CA TYR A 99 -30.06 14.27 10.28
C TYR A 99 -28.80 14.29 9.43
N TYR A 100 -28.02 15.36 9.50
CA TYR A 100 -26.68 15.41 8.91
C TYR A 100 -25.64 15.77 9.97
N ASP A 101 -24.47 15.10 9.93
CA ASP A 101 -23.45 15.32 10.95
C ASP A 101 -22.70 16.62 10.68
N LYS A 102 -22.04 16.79 9.58
CA LYS A 102 -21.26 18.00 9.29
C LYS A 102 -21.64 18.61 7.96
N ARG A 103 -21.78 19.94 7.97
CA ARG A 103 -22.12 20.72 6.79
C ARG A 103 -21.08 21.80 6.55
N TYR A 104 -20.41 21.76 5.39
CA TYR A 104 -19.37 22.70 5.03
C TYR A 104 -19.86 23.67 3.97
N PHE A 105 -19.67 24.98 4.21
CA PHE A 105 -19.97 26.03 3.26
C PHE A 105 -18.68 26.50 2.60
N HIS A 106 -18.59 26.35 1.30
CA HIS A 106 -17.46 26.85 0.52
C HIS A 106 -17.87 28.15 -0.18
N ARG A 107 -17.05 29.21 -0.08
CA ARG A 107 -17.34 30.53 -0.69
C ARG A 107 -17.62 30.46 -2.20
N ASN A 108 -17.08 29.47 -2.90
CA ASN A 108 -17.17 29.34 -4.36
C ASN A 108 -18.13 28.23 -4.83
N LYS A 109 -18.84 27.55 -3.93
CA LYS A 109 -19.83 26.52 -4.30
C LYS A 109 -21.23 26.94 -3.88
N LYS A 110 -22.21 26.76 -4.78
CA LYS A 110 -23.62 27.01 -4.49
C LYS A 110 -24.20 26.09 -3.43
N ASN A 111 -23.69 24.86 -3.31
CA ASN A 111 -24.20 23.86 -2.40
C ASN A 111 -23.17 23.56 -1.31
N ALA A 112 -23.65 23.34 -0.08
CA ALA A 112 -22.82 22.87 1.00
C ALA A 112 -22.40 21.41 0.78
N ASP A 113 -21.18 21.06 1.16
CA ASP A 113 -20.76 19.66 1.27
C ASP A 113 -21.19 19.13 2.64
N ILE A 114 -21.69 17.90 2.69
CA ILE A 114 -22.15 17.21 3.91
C ILE A 114 -21.33 15.92 4.02
N ASP A 115 -20.84 15.61 5.22
CA ASP A 115 -20.06 14.39 5.45
C ASP A 115 -20.99 13.18 5.52
N ASP A 116 -21.91 13.17 6.48
CA ASP A 116 -22.83 12.08 6.71
C ASP A 116 -24.27 12.55 6.76
N ILE A 117 -25.15 11.84 6.10
CA ILE A 117 -26.60 12.09 6.14
C ILE A 117 -27.29 10.80 6.57
N PHE A 118 -28.14 10.90 7.57
CA PHE A 118 -28.95 9.82 8.13
C PHE A 118 -30.41 10.07 7.80
N TYR A 119 -31.07 9.11 7.17
CA TYR A 119 -32.50 9.11 6.89
C TYR A 119 -33.20 8.05 7.71
N PHE A 120 -34.29 8.42 8.36
CA PHE A 120 -35.12 7.54 9.15
C PHE A 120 -36.35 7.13 8.34
N LEU A 121 -36.52 5.84 8.10
CA LEU A 121 -37.59 5.28 7.29
C LEU A 121 -38.30 4.14 8.04
N TYR A 122 -39.47 3.81 7.59
CA TYR A 122 -40.27 2.70 8.06
C TYR A 122 -40.40 2.68 9.60
N ASP A 123 -40.43 1.49 10.20
CA ASP A 123 -40.54 1.37 11.64
C ASP A 123 -39.19 1.55 12.35
N ASP A 124 -38.10 1.07 11.75
CA ASP A 124 -36.80 1.07 12.37
C ASP A 124 -35.63 0.93 11.36
N LEU A 125 -35.67 1.67 10.26
CA LEU A 125 -34.58 1.73 9.30
C LEU A 125 -33.89 3.08 9.34
N ILE A 126 -32.56 3.08 9.54
CA ILE A 126 -31.69 4.23 9.26
C ILE A 126 -30.86 3.91 8.04
N VAL A 127 -30.90 4.80 7.03
CA VAL A 127 -30.03 4.77 5.87
C VAL A 127 -29.05 5.93 6.00
N CYS A 128 -27.75 5.61 6.12
CA CYS A 128 -26.68 6.61 6.24
C CYS A 128 -25.87 6.67 4.94
N PHE A 129 -25.73 7.87 4.39
CA PHE A 129 -24.82 8.14 3.27
C PHE A 129 -23.55 8.79 3.80
N ASP A 130 -22.48 7.99 3.94
CA ASP A 130 -21.15 8.40 4.36
C ASP A 130 -20.35 8.85 3.13
N THR A 131 -20.21 10.15 2.96
CA THR A 131 -19.56 10.71 1.77
C THR A 131 -18.05 10.58 1.82
N ASN A 132 -17.46 10.53 3.02
CA ASN A 132 -16.02 10.41 3.22
C ASN A 132 -15.53 9.00 2.89
N CYS A 133 -16.23 7.97 3.40
CA CYS A 133 -15.91 6.58 3.13
C CYS A 133 -16.51 6.08 1.80
N SER A 134 -17.32 6.91 1.11
CA SER A 134 -18.05 6.49 -0.11
C SER A 134 -18.89 5.23 0.14
N ALA A 135 -19.59 5.21 1.24
CA ALA A 135 -20.35 4.07 1.73
C ALA A 135 -21.80 4.43 2.04
N VAL A 136 -22.68 3.45 1.88
CA VAL A 136 -24.06 3.54 2.35
C VAL A 136 -24.26 2.45 3.40
N LYS A 137 -24.73 2.86 4.58
CA LYS A 137 -24.93 1.99 5.73
C LYS A 137 -26.42 1.87 6.04
N PHE A 138 -26.87 0.69 6.36
CA PHE A 138 -28.25 0.39 6.73
C PHE A 138 -28.26 -0.20 8.12
N LEU A 139 -28.96 0.46 9.04
CA LEU A 139 -29.18 -0.02 10.40
C LEU A 139 -30.68 -0.31 10.54
N TYR A 140 -31.03 -1.53 10.91
CA TYR A 140 -32.42 -1.96 10.98
C TYR A 140 -32.60 -3.10 11.98
N ARG A 141 -33.83 -3.34 12.44
CA ARG A 141 -34.15 -4.47 13.31
C ARG A 141 -35.40 -5.24 12.85
N LYS A 142 -36.50 -4.54 12.63
CA LYS A 142 -37.81 -5.10 12.26
C LYS A 142 -38.15 -4.93 10.79
N THR A 143 -37.55 -3.93 10.15
CA THR A 143 -37.72 -3.67 8.71
C THR A 143 -37.37 -4.91 7.91
N GLU A 144 -38.23 -5.33 7.00
CA GLU A 144 -38.02 -6.48 6.13
C GLU A 144 -36.80 -6.32 5.26
N LEU A 145 -36.00 -7.36 5.16
CA LEU A 145 -34.75 -7.34 4.40
C LEU A 145 -34.97 -7.04 2.90
N SER A 146 -36.11 -7.53 2.35
CA SER A 146 -36.49 -7.28 0.95
C SER A 146 -36.55 -5.80 0.58
N LYS A 147 -37.08 -4.96 1.49
CA LYS A 147 -37.13 -3.50 1.29
C LYS A 147 -35.72 -2.86 1.26
N ILE A 148 -34.80 -3.40 2.07
CA ILE A 148 -33.42 -2.93 2.14
C ILE A 148 -32.65 -3.38 0.89
N GLU A 149 -32.86 -4.63 0.46
CA GLU A 149 -32.24 -5.16 -0.77
C GLU A 149 -32.68 -4.39 -2.01
N GLU A 150 -33.95 -3.96 -2.10
CA GLU A 150 -34.44 -3.11 -3.16
C GLU A 150 -33.67 -1.78 -3.24
N ILE A 151 -33.43 -1.14 -2.10
CA ILE A 151 -32.63 0.09 -2.02
C ILE A 151 -31.18 -0.19 -2.42
N ILE A 152 -30.60 -1.30 -1.93
CA ILE A 152 -29.23 -1.70 -2.25
C ILE A 152 -29.06 -1.90 -3.76
N ASP A 153 -29.94 -2.65 -4.39
CA ASP A 153 -29.90 -2.91 -5.83
C ASP A 153 -30.00 -1.61 -6.65
N ALA A 154 -30.83 -0.68 -6.20
CA ALA A 154 -30.98 0.60 -6.85
C ALA A 154 -29.73 1.48 -6.70
N ILE A 155 -29.12 1.55 -5.52
CA ILE A 155 -27.91 2.36 -5.31
C ILE A 155 -26.66 1.74 -5.96
N HIS A 156 -26.64 0.45 -6.29
CA HIS A 156 -25.55 -0.17 -7.04
C HIS A 156 -25.31 0.46 -8.42
N LYS A 157 -26.29 1.14 -9.01
CA LYS A 157 -26.13 1.94 -10.24
C LYS A 157 -25.14 3.08 -10.07
N PHE A 158 -24.93 3.52 -8.83
CA PHE A 158 -24.01 4.60 -8.46
C PHE A 158 -22.67 4.09 -7.94
N LYS A 159 -22.37 2.79 -8.10
CA LYS A 159 -21.03 2.28 -7.77
C LYS A 159 -19.97 3.05 -8.56
N LYS A 160 -19.03 3.65 -7.83
CA LYS A 160 -17.87 4.29 -8.44
C LYS A 160 -17.16 3.23 -9.29
N ARG A 161 -16.90 3.56 -10.55
CA ARG A 161 -15.99 2.72 -11.34
C ARG A 161 -14.71 2.62 -10.51
N LYS A 162 -14.23 1.39 -10.24
CA LYS A 162 -12.91 1.20 -9.63
C LYS A 162 -11.94 1.99 -10.48
N GLN A 163 -11.53 3.16 -10.00
CA GLN A 163 -10.33 3.78 -10.53
C GLN A 163 -9.27 2.69 -10.38
N LYS A 164 -8.45 2.48 -11.42
CA LYS A 164 -7.28 1.59 -11.29
C LYS A 164 -6.57 2.03 -10.02
N GLU A 165 -6.66 1.22 -8.98
CA GLU A 165 -6.03 1.51 -7.71
C GLU A 165 -4.57 1.80 -8.02
N LYS A 166 -4.11 2.98 -7.62
CA LYS A 166 -2.69 3.29 -7.75
C LYS A 166 -1.95 2.26 -6.92
N PRO A 167 -0.81 1.76 -7.40
CA PRO A 167 0.00 0.88 -6.59
C PRO A 167 0.29 1.53 -5.23
N GLU A 168 0.13 0.78 -4.17
CA GLU A 168 0.38 1.24 -2.81
C GLU A 168 1.54 0.47 -2.20
N ILE A 169 2.25 1.13 -1.29
CA ILE A 169 3.27 0.51 -0.45
C ILE A 169 2.95 0.78 1.01
N SER A 170 3.23 -0.17 1.86
CA SER A 170 3.18 -0.04 3.31
C SER A 170 4.56 0.40 3.81
N LEU A 171 4.73 1.71 4.02
CA LEU A 171 5.98 2.28 4.55
C LEU A 171 6.08 1.96 6.05
N LEU A 172 7.21 1.37 6.46
CA LEU A 172 7.54 1.22 7.87
C LEU A 172 7.94 2.58 8.47
N VAL A 173 7.37 2.91 9.60
CA VAL A 173 7.66 4.14 10.34
C VAL A 173 7.77 3.85 11.85
N ASN A 174 8.63 4.59 12.52
CA ASN A 174 8.69 4.58 13.99
C ASN A 174 7.65 5.56 14.54
N SER A 175 6.80 5.06 15.44
CA SER A 175 5.81 5.84 16.17
C SER A 175 6.04 5.75 17.68
N THR A 176 5.27 6.48 18.46
CA THR A 176 5.31 6.40 19.94
C THR A 176 4.91 5.01 20.46
N SER A 177 4.16 4.24 19.67
CA SER A 177 3.75 2.85 19.97
C SER A 177 4.68 1.78 19.41
N GLY A 178 5.79 2.17 18.75
CA GLY A 178 6.77 1.31 18.10
C GLY A 178 6.70 1.35 16.57
N ILE A 179 7.16 0.28 15.90
CA ILE A 179 7.12 0.19 14.44
C ILE A 179 5.68 -0.06 13.98
N GLU A 180 5.22 0.71 13.00
CA GLU A 180 3.92 0.57 12.34
C GLU A 180 4.05 0.78 10.83
N THR A 181 2.99 0.46 10.08
CA THR A 181 2.92 0.68 8.63
C THR A 181 2.02 1.86 8.29
N LYS A 182 2.44 2.68 7.29
CA LYS A 182 1.59 3.71 6.68
C LYS A 182 1.47 3.46 5.18
N SER A 183 0.24 3.39 4.68
CA SER A 183 -0.02 3.23 3.25
C SER A 183 0.32 4.51 2.49
N LEU A 184 1.10 4.37 1.42
CA LEU A 184 1.48 5.45 0.51
C LEU A 184 1.21 5.02 -0.94
N GLN A 185 0.53 5.88 -1.69
CA GLN A 185 0.31 5.68 -3.11
C GLN A 185 1.55 6.05 -3.91
N ILE A 186 1.95 5.19 -4.82
CA ILE A 186 3.04 5.46 -5.76
C ILE A 186 2.50 5.64 -7.18
N ASN A 187 3.15 6.53 -7.92
CA ASN A 187 2.83 6.67 -9.34
C ASN A 187 3.62 5.63 -10.14
N LYS A 188 2.91 4.95 -11.06
CA LYS A 188 3.57 4.07 -12.03
C LYS A 188 4.55 4.88 -12.87
N PRO A 189 5.84 4.54 -12.91
CA PRO A 189 6.80 5.22 -13.77
C PRO A 189 6.48 4.95 -15.24
N LYS A 190 6.69 5.95 -16.09
CA LYS A 190 6.71 5.79 -17.55
C LYS A 190 8.06 5.17 -17.92
N LEU A 191 8.15 3.86 -17.86
CA LEU A 191 9.40 3.13 -18.07
C LEU A 191 9.17 1.99 -19.06
N SER A 192 10.01 1.93 -20.07
CA SER A 192 10.14 0.81 -21.00
C SER A 192 11.40 0.01 -20.66
N ILE A 193 11.26 -1.28 -20.43
CA ILE A 193 12.43 -2.13 -20.14
C ILE A 193 13.39 -2.13 -21.33
N ASP A 194 12.85 -2.17 -22.54
CA ASP A 194 13.63 -2.23 -23.79
C ASP A 194 14.44 -0.95 -24.03
N ASP A 195 13.91 0.20 -23.68
CA ASP A 195 14.58 1.49 -23.93
C ASP A 195 15.51 1.91 -22.78
N ASN A 196 15.15 1.55 -21.54
CA ASN A 196 15.82 2.07 -20.35
C ASN A 196 16.93 1.17 -19.79
N TYR A 197 17.05 -0.08 -20.26
CA TYR A 197 18.06 -1.01 -19.75
C TYR A 197 18.76 -1.76 -20.88
N ASN A 198 19.98 -2.28 -20.61
CA ASN A 198 20.74 -3.07 -21.56
C ASN A 198 20.05 -4.40 -21.88
N GLU A 199 20.39 -5.01 -23.02
CA GLU A 199 19.70 -6.20 -23.55
C GLU A 199 19.74 -7.40 -22.59
N ASP A 200 20.83 -7.56 -21.85
CA ASP A 200 21.05 -8.65 -20.89
C ASP A 200 20.03 -8.61 -19.73
N PHE A 201 19.42 -7.46 -19.47
CA PHE A 201 18.42 -7.32 -18.42
C PHE A 201 17.08 -7.97 -18.74
N LYS A 202 16.72 -8.12 -20.00
CA LYS A 202 15.37 -8.58 -20.41
C LYS A 202 15.01 -9.97 -19.87
N GLU A 203 15.94 -10.89 -19.90
CA GLU A 203 15.73 -12.25 -19.41
C GLU A 203 15.61 -12.28 -17.88
N ILE A 204 16.48 -11.52 -17.21
CA ILE A 204 16.48 -11.38 -15.76
C ILE A 204 15.17 -10.73 -15.29
N HIS A 205 14.73 -9.68 -15.97
CA HIS A 205 13.44 -9.03 -15.73
C HIS A 205 12.28 -10.03 -15.79
N ARG A 206 12.21 -10.84 -16.86
CA ARG A 206 11.16 -11.88 -17.02
C ARG A 206 11.18 -12.87 -15.86
N THR A 207 12.38 -13.29 -15.43
CA THR A 207 12.55 -14.21 -14.30
C THR A 207 12.07 -13.58 -13.00
N ILE A 208 12.45 -12.33 -12.72
CA ILE A 208 12.03 -11.58 -11.53
C ILE A 208 10.50 -11.47 -11.50
N VAL A 209 9.88 -10.96 -12.57
CA VAL A 209 8.42 -10.79 -12.63
C VAL A 209 7.69 -12.11 -12.45
N LYS A 210 8.14 -13.17 -13.14
CA LYS A 210 7.55 -14.52 -13.04
C LYS A 210 7.59 -15.05 -11.62
N ARG A 211 8.73 -14.90 -10.91
CA ARG A 211 8.91 -15.39 -9.55
C ARG A 211 8.12 -14.53 -8.55
N LEU A 212 8.22 -13.21 -8.62
CA LEU A 212 7.52 -12.31 -7.70
C LEU A 212 5.99 -12.40 -7.82
N SER A 213 5.46 -12.76 -8.99
CA SER A 213 4.02 -12.95 -9.19
C SER A 213 3.47 -14.28 -8.64
N ARG A 214 4.32 -15.22 -8.24
CA ARG A 214 3.89 -16.51 -7.68
C ARG A 214 3.38 -16.35 -6.25
N LYS A 215 2.27 -17.02 -5.94
CA LYS A 215 1.83 -17.22 -4.57
C LYS A 215 2.70 -18.31 -3.90
N ASN A 216 2.86 -18.23 -2.60
CA ASN A 216 3.61 -19.19 -1.80
C ASN A 216 5.05 -19.40 -2.32
N ASP A 217 5.69 -18.31 -2.76
CA ASP A 217 7.08 -18.31 -3.18
C ASP A 217 7.89 -17.36 -2.31
N LYS A 218 9.12 -17.72 -2.03
CA LYS A 218 10.07 -16.98 -1.20
C LYS A 218 11.37 -16.78 -1.96
N GLY A 219 12.20 -15.88 -1.49
CA GLY A 219 13.54 -15.67 -2.02
C GLY A 219 13.93 -14.20 -2.14
N LEU A 220 15.15 -14.00 -2.63
CA LEU A 220 15.83 -12.71 -2.61
C LEU A 220 16.14 -12.25 -4.04
N VAL A 221 15.87 -11.01 -4.34
CA VAL A 221 16.31 -10.30 -5.55
C VAL A 221 17.32 -9.26 -5.13
N LEU A 222 18.53 -9.32 -5.69
CA LEU A 222 19.62 -8.38 -5.43
C LEU A 222 19.84 -7.48 -6.65
N LEU A 223 19.64 -6.19 -6.49
CA LEU A 223 19.77 -5.16 -7.54
C LEU A 223 20.86 -4.20 -7.17
N HIS A 224 21.99 -4.22 -7.91
CA HIS A 224 23.14 -3.37 -7.57
C HIS A 224 23.64 -2.56 -8.77
N GLY A 225 24.58 -1.66 -8.53
CA GLY A 225 25.18 -0.83 -9.57
C GLY A 225 25.28 0.64 -9.18
N LYS A 226 25.92 1.43 -10.02
CA LYS A 226 26.17 2.86 -9.77
C LYS A 226 24.88 3.65 -9.50
N PRO A 227 24.95 4.73 -8.71
CA PRO A 227 23.83 5.68 -8.60
C PRO A 227 23.41 6.21 -9.98
N GLY A 228 22.10 6.46 -10.14
CA GLY A 228 21.54 7.01 -11.40
C GLY A 228 21.33 6.00 -12.53
N THR A 229 21.59 4.70 -12.33
CA THR A 229 21.37 3.65 -13.34
C THR A 229 19.94 3.10 -13.37
N GLY A 230 19.03 3.62 -12.54
CA GLY A 230 17.60 3.32 -12.61
C GLY A 230 17.09 2.22 -11.69
N LYS A 231 17.84 1.78 -10.66
CA LYS A 231 17.42 0.75 -9.68
C LYS A 231 16.08 1.06 -9.03
N THR A 232 15.93 2.22 -8.39
CA THR A 232 14.69 2.66 -7.76
C THR A 232 13.53 2.79 -8.76
N SER A 233 13.80 3.28 -9.98
CA SER A 233 12.80 3.36 -11.04
C SER A 233 12.28 1.98 -11.44
N TYR A 234 13.18 0.99 -11.51
CA TYR A 234 12.81 -0.39 -11.77
C TYR A 234 11.99 -1.01 -10.64
N ILE A 235 12.36 -0.78 -9.38
CA ILE A 235 11.58 -1.25 -8.21
C ILE A 235 10.16 -0.69 -8.25
N ARG A 236 9.99 0.62 -8.50
CA ARG A 236 8.67 1.25 -8.66
C ARG A 236 7.87 0.63 -9.82
N TYR A 237 8.55 0.31 -10.92
CA TYR A 237 7.94 -0.37 -12.05
C TYR A 237 7.46 -1.77 -11.68
N LEU A 238 8.29 -2.57 -10.98
CA LEU A 238 7.91 -3.89 -10.47
C LEU A 238 6.69 -3.84 -9.57
N ILE A 239 6.68 -2.94 -8.59
CA ILE A 239 5.55 -2.74 -7.66
C ILE A 239 4.27 -2.41 -8.43
N SER A 240 4.37 -1.66 -9.53
CA SER A 240 3.21 -1.33 -10.36
C SER A 240 2.67 -2.49 -11.20
N LEU A 241 3.46 -3.54 -11.42
CA LEU A 241 3.08 -4.73 -12.20
C LEU A 241 2.52 -5.85 -11.33
N ILE A 242 3.04 -5.98 -10.12
CA ILE A 242 2.81 -7.13 -9.26
C ILE A 242 1.64 -6.81 -8.32
N LYS A 243 0.68 -7.75 -8.23
CA LYS A 243 -0.50 -7.64 -7.38
C LYS A 243 -0.24 -8.32 -6.03
N LYS A 244 0.72 -7.83 -5.29
CA LYS A 244 1.02 -8.25 -3.92
C LYS A 244 1.19 -7.03 -3.05
N ASP A 245 0.95 -7.20 -1.76
CA ASP A 245 1.25 -6.17 -0.78
C ASP A 245 2.77 -5.95 -0.72
N VAL A 246 3.17 -4.70 -0.64
CA VAL A 246 4.58 -4.30 -0.62
C VAL A 246 4.87 -3.57 0.67
N ILE A 247 5.78 -4.11 1.46
CA ILE A 247 6.29 -3.49 2.68
C ILE A 247 7.65 -2.87 2.35
N PHE A 248 7.80 -1.58 2.63
CA PHE A 248 9.02 -0.83 2.35
C PHE A 248 9.76 -0.46 3.63
N LEU A 249 11.00 -0.91 3.74
CA LEU A 249 11.92 -0.53 4.82
C LEU A 249 12.77 0.65 4.35
N PRO A 250 12.59 1.84 4.92
CA PRO A 250 13.42 2.99 4.55
C PRO A 250 14.87 2.84 5.08
N PRO A 251 15.87 3.41 4.42
CA PRO A 251 17.28 3.24 4.76
C PRO A 251 17.65 3.63 6.21
N ASN A 252 16.97 4.65 6.75
CA ASN A 252 17.17 5.10 8.15
C ASN A 252 16.65 4.11 9.20
N MET A 253 15.88 3.09 8.79
CA MET A 253 15.39 2.02 9.65
C MET A 253 16.10 0.68 9.39
N ALA A 254 17.25 0.70 8.72
CA ALA A 254 17.99 -0.51 8.38
C ALA A 254 18.36 -1.38 9.61
N SER A 255 18.68 -0.74 10.75
CA SER A 255 18.94 -1.41 12.02
C SER A 255 17.72 -2.11 12.61
N ASP A 256 16.52 -1.64 12.29
CA ASP A 256 15.26 -2.19 12.81
C ASP A 256 14.87 -3.54 12.19
N ILE A 257 15.65 -4.05 11.21
CA ILE A 257 15.41 -5.37 10.62
C ILE A 257 15.49 -6.51 11.66
N THR A 258 16.20 -6.28 12.76
CA THR A 258 16.31 -7.23 13.88
C THR A 258 15.22 -7.04 14.92
N ASN A 259 14.36 -6.03 14.78
CA ASN A 259 13.32 -5.69 15.75
C ASN A 259 12.20 -6.75 15.73
N PRO A 260 11.84 -7.35 16.87
CA PRO A 260 10.78 -8.37 16.93
C PRO A 260 9.43 -7.87 16.39
N ARG A 261 9.14 -6.57 16.50
CA ARG A 261 7.89 -5.99 15.99
C ARG A 261 7.80 -6.01 14.47
N LEU A 262 8.94 -5.91 13.77
CA LEU A 262 8.97 -6.10 12.33
C LEU A 262 8.52 -7.50 11.95
N ILE A 263 8.95 -8.52 12.68
CA ILE A 263 8.52 -9.91 12.44
C ILE A 263 7.00 -10.04 12.60
N SER A 264 6.41 -9.39 13.62
CA SER A 264 4.95 -9.37 13.79
C SER A 264 4.23 -8.76 12.59
N ILE A 265 4.74 -7.63 12.06
CA ILE A 265 4.18 -7.01 10.84
C ILE A 265 4.29 -7.97 9.63
N LEU A 266 5.40 -8.68 9.49
CA LEU A 266 5.58 -9.65 8.41
C LEU A 266 4.63 -10.85 8.56
N ILE A 267 4.35 -11.31 9.78
CA ILE A 267 3.38 -12.37 10.07
C ILE A 267 1.95 -11.95 9.68
N GLU A 268 1.60 -10.69 9.90
CA GLU A 268 0.29 -10.13 9.53
C GLU A 268 0.14 -9.95 8.01
N ASN A 269 1.26 -9.95 7.25
CA ASN A 269 1.29 -9.73 5.81
C ASN A 269 2.01 -10.86 5.04
N PRO A 270 1.53 -12.10 5.10
CA PRO A 270 2.14 -13.22 4.38
C PRO A 270 2.00 -13.04 2.86
N ASN A 271 2.90 -13.67 2.09
CA ASN A 271 2.97 -13.55 0.63
C ASN A 271 3.22 -12.11 0.10
N SER A 272 3.70 -11.22 0.94
CA SER A 272 4.07 -9.86 0.55
C SER A 272 5.47 -9.77 -0.07
N ILE A 273 5.79 -8.62 -0.62
CA ILE A 273 7.13 -8.26 -1.09
C ILE A 273 7.74 -7.28 -0.08
N PHE A 274 8.89 -7.62 0.45
CA PHE A 274 9.65 -6.77 1.36
C PHE A 274 10.76 -6.06 0.59
N VAL A 275 10.69 -4.74 0.49
CA VAL A 275 11.64 -3.91 -0.27
C VAL A 275 12.57 -3.17 0.68
N ILE A 276 13.86 -3.26 0.42
CA ILE A 276 14.92 -2.59 1.16
C ILE A 276 15.79 -1.85 0.15
N GLU A 277 15.70 -0.53 0.12
CA GLU A 277 16.58 0.31 -0.71
C GLU A 277 17.80 0.76 0.09
N ASP A 278 18.91 0.98 -0.63
CA ASP A 278 20.20 1.36 -0.06
C ASP A 278 20.62 0.43 1.11
N ALA A 279 20.53 -0.88 0.83
CA ALA A 279 20.70 -1.95 1.81
C ALA A 279 22.18 -2.20 2.20
N GLU A 280 23.12 -1.33 1.85
CA GLU A 280 24.56 -1.50 2.11
C GLU A 280 24.84 -1.87 3.57
N ASN A 281 24.21 -1.15 4.49
CA ASN A 281 24.43 -1.33 5.93
C ASN A 281 23.84 -2.66 6.46
N ILE A 282 22.95 -3.29 5.69
CA ILE A 282 22.31 -4.55 6.08
C ILE A 282 23.09 -5.75 5.56
N ILE A 283 23.65 -5.64 4.34
CA ILE A 283 24.16 -6.79 3.60
C ILE A 283 25.68 -6.97 3.64
N VAL A 284 26.44 -5.94 4.10
CA VAL A 284 27.90 -5.92 4.10
C VAL A 284 28.51 -6.27 5.46
N ASP A 285 27.80 -6.09 6.58
CA ASP A 285 28.45 -6.13 7.90
C ASP A 285 28.10 -7.39 8.71
N ARG A 286 29.06 -8.33 8.78
CA ARG A 286 29.01 -9.48 9.68
C ARG A 286 29.92 -9.38 10.91
N GLU A 287 30.83 -8.41 10.94
CA GLU A 287 32.03 -8.60 11.80
C GLU A 287 31.92 -8.09 13.23
N LYS A 288 30.81 -7.45 13.65
CA LYS A 288 30.89 -6.72 14.93
C LYS A 288 29.95 -7.13 16.05
N ASP A 289 28.81 -7.79 15.82
CA ASP A 289 27.93 -8.19 16.94
C ASP A 289 27.04 -9.39 16.58
N GLY A 290 26.81 -10.29 17.51
CA GLY A 290 26.10 -11.56 17.33
C GLY A 290 24.63 -11.49 16.86
N SER A 291 24.10 -10.31 16.60
CA SER A 291 22.79 -10.05 15.97
C SER A 291 22.97 -9.21 14.70
N SER A 292 23.60 -9.78 13.68
CA SER A 292 23.84 -9.12 12.41
C SER A 292 22.52 -8.91 11.62
N PRO A 293 22.28 -7.72 11.03
CA PRO A 293 21.17 -7.47 10.11
C PRO A 293 21.09 -8.52 8.97
N VAL A 294 22.24 -9.00 8.49
CA VAL A 294 22.33 -10.10 7.50
C VAL A 294 21.66 -11.36 8.03
N SER A 295 21.92 -11.73 9.30
CA SER A 295 21.33 -12.93 9.90
C SER A 295 19.80 -12.82 10.00
N ALA A 296 19.27 -11.65 10.33
CA ALA A 296 17.83 -11.40 10.33
C ALA A 296 17.25 -11.55 8.91
N LEU A 297 17.90 -10.95 7.91
CA LEU A 297 17.50 -11.07 6.51
C LEU A 297 17.51 -12.54 6.02
N LEU A 298 18.53 -13.29 6.41
CA LEU A 298 18.65 -14.73 6.10
C LEU A 298 17.50 -15.52 6.73
N ASN A 299 17.14 -15.24 7.97
CA ASN A 299 16.04 -15.92 8.66
C ASN A 299 14.67 -15.63 8.00
N ILE A 300 14.45 -14.40 7.53
CA ILE A 300 13.23 -14.02 6.83
C ILE A 300 13.19 -14.64 5.42
N SER A 301 14.34 -14.80 4.75
CA SER A 301 14.42 -15.28 3.37
C SER A 301 14.49 -16.80 3.21
N ASP A 302 15.02 -17.54 4.22
CA ASP A 302 15.26 -18.97 4.10
C ASP A 302 15.20 -19.75 5.44
N GLY A 303 14.81 -19.12 6.54
CA GLY A 303 14.61 -19.80 7.82
C GLY A 303 13.24 -20.51 7.90
N LEU A 304 12.97 -21.15 9.03
CA LEU A 304 11.67 -21.76 9.32
C LEU A 304 10.50 -20.76 9.16
N ILE A 305 10.75 -19.50 9.53
CA ILE A 305 9.79 -18.41 9.37
C ILE A 305 9.51 -18.14 7.89
N ALA A 306 10.51 -18.23 7.03
CA ALA A 306 10.36 -18.01 5.60
C ALA A 306 9.35 -18.95 4.93
N ASP A 307 9.31 -20.21 5.38
CA ASP A 307 8.36 -21.21 4.86
C ASP A 307 6.91 -20.91 5.25
N CYS A 308 6.72 -20.26 6.40
CA CYS A 308 5.39 -19.86 6.86
C CYS A 308 4.92 -18.56 6.21
N LEU A 309 5.82 -17.59 6.03
CA LEU A 309 5.48 -16.26 5.56
C LEU A 309 5.43 -16.13 4.04
N ASN A 310 6.26 -16.92 3.32
CA ASN A 310 6.39 -16.85 1.86
C ASN A 310 6.70 -15.43 1.35
N ILE A 311 7.57 -14.71 2.05
CA ILE A 311 7.95 -13.34 1.72
C ILE A 311 9.07 -13.36 0.69
N GLN A 312 8.93 -12.51 -0.31
CA GLN A 312 9.96 -12.26 -1.32
C GLN A 312 10.61 -10.91 -1.04
N ILE A 313 11.93 -10.88 -1.06
CA ILE A 313 12.69 -9.70 -0.66
C ILE A 313 13.38 -9.10 -1.87
N ILE A 314 13.32 -7.78 -2.01
CA ILE A 314 14.06 -7.01 -3.00
C ILE A 314 15.03 -6.10 -2.26
N CYS A 315 16.33 -6.28 -2.45
CA CYS A 315 17.35 -5.38 -1.94
C CYS A 315 18.01 -4.62 -3.09
N SER A 316 18.12 -3.30 -2.96
CA SER A 316 18.97 -2.49 -3.84
C SER A 316 20.14 -1.88 -3.09
N PHE A 317 21.28 -1.74 -3.77
CA PHE A 317 22.50 -1.17 -3.20
C PHE A 317 23.46 -0.63 -4.29
N ASN A 318 24.38 0.23 -3.88
CA ASN A 318 25.35 0.86 -4.80
C ASN A 318 26.74 0.20 -4.73
N THR A 319 26.94 -0.71 -3.78
CA THR A 319 28.21 -1.39 -3.53
C THR A 319 28.42 -2.54 -4.52
N ASP A 320 29.67 -2.91 -4.74
CA ASP A 320 30.05 -4.08 -5.54
C ASP A 320 29.54 -5.37 -4.87
N ILE A 321 29.05 -6.30 -5.69
CA ILE A 321 28.51 -7.58 -5.22
C ILE A 321 29.53 -8.44 -4.47
N SER A 322 30.83 -8.25 -4.74
CA SER A 322 31.91 -8.95 -4.05
C SER A 322 31.98 -8.65 -2.54
N LYS A 323 31.39 -7.55 -2.09
CA LYS A 323 31.31 -7.16 -0.69
C LYS A 323 30.07 -7.69 0.03
N ILE A 324 29.19 -8.37 -0.69
CA ILE A 324 27.95 -8.92 -0.14
C ILE A 324 28.25 -10.27 0.51
N ASP A 325 27.58 -10.51 1.64
CA ASP A 325 27.67 -11.78 2.32
C ASP A 325 27.28 -12.96 1.40
N SER A 326 28.23 -13.89 1.21
CA SER A 326 28.07 -15.03 0.32
C SER A 326 26.87 -15.94 0.68
N ALA A 327 26.38 -15.90 1.91
CA ALA A 327 25.21 -16.67 2.34
C ALA A 327 23.92 -16.18 1.66
N LEU A 328 23.84 -14.88 1.27
CA LEU A 328 22.70 -14.34 0.53
C LEU A 328 22.68 -14.85 -0.92
N MET A 329 23.83 -15.22 -1.46
CA MET A 329 24.00 -15.67 -2.84
C MET A 329 23.75 -17.16 -3.05
N ARG A 330 23.40 -17.93 -2.00
CA ARG A 330 23.21 -19.38 -2.09
C ARG A 330 22.04 -19.73 -3.02
N LYS A 331 22.24 -20.79 -3.84
CA LYS A 331 21.18 -21.40 -4.65
C LYS A 331 20.01 -21.81 -3.75
N GLY A 332 18.79 -21.53 -4.19
CA GLY A 332 17.56 -21.78 -3.44
C GLY A 332 17.02 -20.52 -2.71
N ARG A 333 17.90 -19.61 -2.28
CA ARG A 333 17.52 -18.30 -1.72
C ARG A 333 17.39 -17.23 -2.79
N LEU A 334 18.36 -17.18 -3.69
CA LEU A 334 18.44 -16.16 -4.72
C LEU A 334 17.44 -16.42 -5.84
N ILE A 335 16.56 -15.48 -6.07
CA ILE A 335 15.66 -15.43 -7.23
C ILE A 335 16.42 -14.93 -8.43
N ALA A 336 17.10 -13.78 -8.27
CA ALA A 336 17.92 -13.16 -9.29
C ALA A 336 18.90 -12.15 -8.67
N THR A 337 19.98 -11.92 -9.36
CA THR A 337 20.87 -10.77 -9.13
C THR A 337 21.09 -10.05 -10.44
N TYR A 338 21.21 -8.72 -10.41
CA TYR A 338 21.54 -7.93 -11.59
C TYR A 338 22.31 -6.68 -11.24
N GLU A 339 23.39 -6.43 -12.04
CA GLU A 339 24.15 -5.20 -11.99
C GLU A 339 23.62 -4.19 -13.01
N PHE A 340 23.02 -3.12 -12.52
CA PHE A 340 22.57 -2.01 -13.35
C PHE A 340 23.79 -1.18 -13.79
N LYS A 341 24.16 -1.33 -15.04
CA LYS A 341 25.26 -0.59 -15.68
C LYS A 341 24.76 0.67 -16.39
N GLU A 342 25.70 1.50 -16.77
CA GLU A 342 25.43 2.58 -17.72
C GLU A 342 24.88 1.98 -19.01
N LEU A 343 24.00 2.71 -19.71
CA LEU A 343 23.53 2.29 -21.02
C LEU A 343 24.69 2.37 -22.03
N GLU A 344 24.80 1.35 -22.85
CA GLU A 344 25.70 1.32 -23.99
C GLU A 344 25.39 2.48 -24.96
N ILE A 345 26.39 2.93 -25.69
CA ILE A 345 26.33 4.15 -26.52
C ILE A 345 25.12 4.16 -27.44
N GLU A 346 24.88 3.06 -28.14
CA GLU A 346 23.77 2.95 -29.10
C GLU A 346 22.41 3.08 -28.43
N LYS A 347 22.21 2.39 -27.29
CA LYS A 347 20.98 2.50 -26.51
C LYS A 347 20.80 3.86 -25.84
N ALA A 348 21.87 4.43 -25.32
CA ALA A 348 21.84 5.76 -24.74
C ALA A 348 21.46 6.81 -25.80
N GLN A 349 22.01 6.69 -27.03
CA GLN A 349 21.66 7.57 -28.14
C GLN A 349 20.20 7.39 -28.57
N GLN A 350 19.72 6.14 -28.68
CA GLN A 350 18.33 5.87 -29.01
C GLN A 350 17.36 6.44 -27.97
N LEU A 351 17.65 6.24 -26.68
CA LEU A 351 16.83 6.78 -25.62
C LEU A 351 16.85 8.32 -25.61
N SER A 352 18.01 8.95 -25.81
CA SER A 352 18.15 10.40 -25.92
C SER A 352 17.31 10.97 -27.07
N ASN A 353 17.35 10.33 -28.24
CA ASN A 353 16.54 10.71 -29.41
C ASN A 353 15.04 10.57 -29.12
N ASN A 354 14.63 9.46 -28.47
CA ASN A 354 13.23 9.21 -28.10
C ASN A 354 12.70 10.26 -27.10
N LEU A 355 13.59 10.82 -26.28
CA LEU A 355 13.28 11.91 -25.34
C LEU A 355 13.27 13.29 -26.01
N GLY A 356 13.68 13.38 -27.29
CA GLY A 356 13.73 14.64 -28.06
C GLY A 356 15.02 15.42 -27.92
N PHE A 357 16.07 14.84 -27.34
CA PHE A 357 17.38 15.47 -27.26
C PHE A 357 18.18 15.23 -28.57
N ASN A 358 18.88 16.25 -29.01
CA ASN A 358 19.73 16.19 -30.23
C ASN A 358 21.24 16.05 -29.90
N THR A 359 21.56 15.62 -28.69
CA THR A 359 22.92 15.46 -28.20
C THR A 359 23.55 14.20 -28.76
N ILE A 360 24.79 14.28 -29.29
CA ILE A 360 25.54 13.11 -29.74
C ILE A 360 26.20 12.44 -28.53
N ILE A 361 25.87 11.18 -28.30
CA ILE A 361 26.40 10.38 -27.19
C ILE A 361 27.59 9.55 -27.69
N ASN A 362 28.76 9.77 -27.11
CA ASN A 362 30.02 9.11 -27.50
C ASN A 362 30.61 8.20 -26.40
N LYS A 363 29.94 8.06 -25.28
CA LYS A 363 30.35 7.20 -24.16
C LYS A 363 29.11 6.64 -23.45
N PRO A 364 29.23 5.50 -22.75
CA PRO A 364 28.15 5.00 -21.91
C PRO A 364 27.67 6.06 -20.92
N MET A 365 26.35 6.07 -20.64
CA MET A 365 25.73 7.06 -19.76
C MET A 365 24.74 6.42 -18.79
N THR A 366 24.62 6.98 -17.59
CA THR A 366 23.57 6.61 -16.65
C THR A 366 22.20 7.12 -17.13
N LEU A 367 21.12 6.45 -16.73
CA LEU A 367 19.75 6.92 -17.02
C LEU A 367 19.53 8.35 -16.51
N ALA A 368 19.99 8.65 -15.29
CA ALA A 368 19.86 9.98 -14.73
C ALA A 368 20.51 11.05 -15.64
N SER A 369 21.70 10.77 -16.17
CA SER A 369 22.38 11.70 -17.09
C SER A 369 21.66 11.86 -18.42
N ILE A 370 20.99 10.78 -18.92
CA ILE A 370 20.25 10.85 -20.19
C ILE A 370 18.94 11.63 -20.02
N TYR A 371 18.21 11.40 -18.93
CA TYR A 371 16.93 12.07 -18.68
C TYR A 371 17.06 13.56 -18.32
N ASN A 372 18.23 13.99 -17.81
CA ASN A 372 18.46 15.35 -17.33
C ASN A 372 19.55 16.07 -18.16
N GLN A 373 19.65 15.77 -19.46
CA GLN A 373 20.67 16.37 -20.35
C GLN A 373 20.53 17.89 -20.50
N ASP A 374 19.34 18.44 -20.32
CA ASP A 374 19.01 19.85 -20.40
C ASP A 374 19.16 20.60 -19.06
N GLU A 375 19.35 19.87 -17.96
CA GLU A 375 19.61 20.50 -16.68
C GLU A 375 21.04 21.05 -16.61
N LYS A 376 21.17 22.30 -16.16
CA LYS A 376 22.49 22.93 -15.94
C LYS A 376 23.20 22.21 -14.79
N ASP A 377 24.47 21.81 -15.06
CA ASP A 377 25.34 21.32 -14.00
C ASP A 377 25.61 22.46 -13.00
N PHE A 378 24.94 22.47 -11.88
CA PHE A 378 25.17 23.40 -10.78
C PHE A 378 26.44 23.04 -9.99
N TYR A 379 27.00 21.86 -10.18
CA TYR A 379 28.30 21.44 -9.66
C TYR A 379 29.43 21.83 -10.62
N GLN A 380 29.90 23.07 -10.53
CA GLN A 380 31.26 23.34 -10.95
C GLN A 380 32.18 22.56 -10.00
N SER A 381 32.81 21.50 -10.51
CA SER A 381 33.89 20.85 -9.78
C SER A 381 34.91 21.96 -9.45
N ARG A 382 35.03 22.31 -8.16
CA ARG A 382 36.20 23.07 -7.72
C ARG A 382 37.38 22.24 -8.18
N LYS A 383 38.10 22.72 -9.21
CA LYS A 383 39.44 22.21 -9.52
C LYS A 383 40.21 22.35 -8.23
N SER A 384 40.42 21.24 -7.53
CA SER A 384 41.33 21.18 -6.41
C SER A 384 42.71 21.52 -7.01
N ASN A 385 43.14 22.75 -6.82
CA ASN A 385 44.53 23.03 -7.04
C ASN A 385 45.28 22.07 -6.13
N PRO A 386 46.17 21.23 -6.66
CA PRO A 386 46.97 20.35 -5.82
C PRO A 386 47.78 21.25 -4.89
N ILE A 387 47.51 21.16 -3.59
CA ILE A 387 48.35 21.74 -2.57
C ILE A 387 49.58 20.82 -2.49
N GLY A 388 50.53 21.08 -3.37
CA GLY A 388 51.82 20.41 -3.38
C GLY A 388 52.89 21.48 -3.30
N PHE A 389 53.87 21.33 -2.40
CA PHE A 389 55.07 22.12 -2.36
C PHE A 389 55.82 21.94 -3.68
N GLN A 390 56.00 23.02 -4.48
CA GLN A 390 56.90 23.02 -5.59
C GLN A 390 58.33 22.95 -5.03
N VAL A 391 59.02 21.84 -5.27
CA VAL A 391 60.48 21.78 -5.05
C VAL A 391 61.11 22.62 -6.13
N ILE A 392 61.60 23.82 -5.78
CA ILE A 392 62.40 24.66 -6.66
C ILE A 392 63.81 24.07 -6.72
N ASN A 393 64.11 23.33 -7.77
CA ASN A 393 65.47 22.91 -8.07
C ASN A 393 66.26 24.11 -8.65
N ASN A 394 66.96 24.82 -7.79
CA ASN A 394 67.95 25.82 -8.17
C ASN A 394 69.28 25.11 -8.53
N ASN A 395 69.39 24.59 -9.72
CA ASN A 395 70.73 24.29 -10.30
C ASN A 395 71.16 25.46 -11.20
N LYS A 396 71.83 26.43 -10.61
CA LYS A 396 72.70 27.31 -11.37
C LYS A 396 74.01 26.59 -11.65
N VAL A 397 74.24 26.24 -12.89
CA VAL A 397 75.56 25.88 -13.40
C VAL A 397 76.34 27.20 -13.53
N VAL A 398 77.44 27.31 -12.80
CA VAL A 398 78.46 28.38 -13.02
C VAL A 398 79.38 27.78 -14.01
N GLU A 399 79.44 28.38 -15.21
CA GLU A 399 80.56 28.20 -16.15
C GLU A 399 81.60 29.32 -15.91
N ASN A 400 82.88 28.90 -15.74
CA ASN A 400 84.04 29.72 -15.93
C ASN A 400 84.49 29.64 -17.37
#